data_0eb266ec6fe166480fb07bf538555964
#
_entry.id   0eb266ec6fe166480fb07bf538555964
#
_cell.length_a   1.000
_cell.length_b   1.000
_cell.length_c   1.000
_cell.angle_alpha   90.00
_cell.angle_beta   90.00
_cell.angle_gamma   90.00
#
_symmetry.space_group_name_H-M   'P 1'
#
loop_
_entity.id
_entity.type
_entity.pdbx_description
1 polymer ?
#
loop_
_entity_poly.entity_id
_entity_poly.type
_entity_poly.pdbx_seq_one_letter_code
_entity_poly.pdbx_strand_id
1 'polypeptide(L)'
;MEGSSLDGAVTLVVDASGWVDEVRVGDVTGLREPAALASAVNEAYQVATLRRTLEASAHDPATPEEKEAALALVEGRGAVRVRPAPRVPLPSPPALSPEDLAGPGVGDRRPAPLRGTSRDRELDVVAHFPAGFSSLEADAAWLSSASADDVRYALKEAFASAYTRGEW
;
A
#
# COMPACT_ATOMS: atom_id res chain seq x y z
N MET A 1 -4.63 5.63 -9.73
CA MET A 1 -4.30 6.68 -8.76
C MET A 1 -2.80 6.85 -8.67
N GLU A 2 -2.33 8.08 -8.70
CA GLU A 2 -0.89 8.39 -8.70
C GLU A 2 -0.41 8.81 -7.30
N GLY A 3 0.74 8.30 -6.87
CA GLY A 3 1.42 8.72 -5.65
C GLY A 3 2.91 8.87 -5.90
N SER A 4 3.52 9.88 -5.29
CA SER A 4 4.95 10.17 -5.41
C SER A 4 5.62 10.15 -4.03
N SER A 5 6.91 9.76 -3.99
CA SER A 5 7.75 9.96 -2.81
C SER A 5 7.91 11.46 -2.50
N LEU A 6 8.30 11.79 -1.28
CA LEU A 6 8.42 13.19 -0.82
C LEU A 6 9.40 14.01 -1.67
N ASP A 7 10.45 13.40 -2.15
CA ASP A 7 11.46 14.00 -3.03
C ASP A 7 11.09 13.94 -4.52
N GLY A 8 9.97 13.27 -4.87
CA GLY A 8 9.53 13.07 -6.25
C GLY A 8 10.39 12.08 -7.06
N ALA A 9 11.34 11.39 -6.42
CA ALA A 9 12.25 10.46 -7.09
C ALA A 9 11.53 9.23 -7.65
N VAL A 10 10.49 8.74 -6.96
CA VAL A 10 9.65 7.62 -7.39
C VAL A 10 8.19 8.06 -7.46
N THR A 11 7.53 7.70 -8.55
CA THR A 11 6.08 7.86 -8.71
C THR A 11 5.46 6.54 -9.11
N LEU A 12 4.40 6.14 -8.42
CA LEU A 12 3.63 4.93 -8.69
C LEU A 12 2.21 5.28 -9.08
N VAL A 13 1.68 4.57 -10.06
CA VAL A 13 0.26 4.59 -10.41
C VAL A 13 -0.34 3.26 -9.99
N VAL A 14 -1.36 3.29 -9.14
CA VAL A 14 -2.10 2.10 -8.74
C VAL A 14 -3.49 2.09 -9.37
N ASP A 15 -3.96 0.90 -9.74
CA ASP A 15 -5.30 0.69 -10.25
C ASP A 15 -6.37 0.70 -9.14
N ALA A 16 -7.63 0.46 -9.51
CA ALA A 16 -8.75 0.40 -8.57
C ALA A 16 -8.60 -0.72 -7.53
N SER A 17 -7.89 -1.80 -7.87
CA SER A 17 -7.63 -2.94 -6.99
C SER A 17 -6.44 -2.68 -6.04
N GLY A 18 -5.66 -1.63 -6.31
CA GLY A 18 -4.45 -1.29 -5.53
C GLY A 18 -3.18 -1.90 -6.08
N TRP A 19 -3.21 -2.42 -7.30
CA TRP A 19 -2.05 -2.99 -7.96
C TRP A 19 -1.26 -1.89 -8.67
N VAL A 20 0.06 -2.00 -8.68
CA VAL A 20 0.92 -1.04 -9.37
C VAL A 20 0.85 -1.30 -10.88
N ASP A 21 0.34 -0.35 -11.61
CA ASP A 21 0.19 -0.38 -13.07
C ASP A 21 1.37 0.31 -13.77
N GLU A 22 1.80 1.45 -13.24
CA GLU A 22 2.91 2.23 -13.82
C GLU A 22 3.90 2.64 -12.73
N VAL A 23 5.19 2.62 -13.10
CA VAL A 23 6.30 3.08 -12.28
C VAL A 23 7.07 4.13 -13.07
N ARG A 24 7.34 5.27 -12.44
CA ARG A 24 8.23 6.31 -12.96
C ARG A 24 9.33 6.58 -11.94
N VAL A 25 10.54 6.67 -12.42
CA VAL A 25 11.72 7.02 -11.61
C VAL A 25 12.35 8.25 -12.24
N GLY A 26 12.51 9.30 -11.46
CA GLY A 26 13.13 10.54 -11.90
C GLY A 26 14.64 10.52 -11.66
N ASP A 27 15.09 11.05 -10.53
CA ASP A 27 16.51 11.06 -10.18
C ASP A 27 16.87 9.86 -9.28
N VAL A 28 17.85 9.08 -9.69
CA VAL A 28 18.35 7.93 -8.93
C VAL A 28 19.45 8.29 -7.92
N THR A 29 19.93 9.52 -7.90
CA THR A 29 21.05 9.93 -7.06
C THR A 29 20.78 9.64 -5.58
N GLY A 30 19.57 9.94 -5.11
CA GLY A 30 19.12 9.66 -3.75
C GLY A 30 18.69 8.21 -3.52
N LEU A 31 18.61 7.38 -4.56
CA LEU A 31 18.09 6.01 -4.48
C LEU A 31 19.18 4.93 -4.53
N ARG A 32 20.46 5.32 -4.46
CA ARG A 32 21.62 4.40 -4.59
C ARG A 32 21.73 3.39 -3.44
N GLU A 33 21.06 3.63 -2.34
CA GLU A 33 21.01 2.71 -1.21
C GLU A 33 19.70 1.92 -1.23
N PRO A 34 19.71 0.58 -1.05
CA PRO A 34 18.50 -0.24 -1.04
C PRO A 34 17.43 0.26 -0.08
N ALA A 35 17.83 0.74 1.09
CA ALA A 35 16.89 1.29 2.09
C ALA A 35 16.22 2.59 1.60
N ALA A 36 16.94 3.46 0.89
CA ALA A 36 16.40 4.69 0.35
C ALA A 36 15.38 4.39 -0.77
N LEU A 37 15.71 3.47 -1.68
CA LEU A 37 14.78 3.01 -2.71
C LEU A 37 13.52 2.41 -2.09
N ALA A 38 13.66 1.53 -1.08
CA ALA A 38 12.54 0.91 -0.40
C ALA A 38 11.63 1.96 0.28
N SER A 39 12.22 2.98 0.92
CA SER A 39 11.47 4.09 1.54
C SER A 39 10.70 4.88 0.49
N ALA A 40 11.34 5.29 -0.60
CA ALA A 40 10.71 6.07 -1.67
C ALA A 40 9.54 5.32 -2.34
N VAL A 41 9.71 4.02 -2.60
CA VAL A 41 8.64 3.16 -3.14
C VAL A 41 7.49 3.03 -2.16
N ASN A 42 7.77 2.83 -0.86
CA ASN A 42 6.75 2.74 0.17
C ASN A 42 5.95 4.05 0.31
N GLU A 43 6.63 5.19 0.34
CA GLU A 43 5.98 6.50 0.40
C GLU A 43 5.06 6.73 -0.81
N ALA A 44 5.57 6.50 -2.01
CA ALA A 44 4.80 6.64 -3.24
C ALA A 44 3.56 5.73 -3.24
N TYR A 45 3.72 4.48 -2.77
CA TYR A 45 2.62 3.53 -2.66
C TYR A 45 1.57 3.96 -1.63
N GLN A 46 1.99 4.43 -0.46
CA GLN A 46 1.07 4.93 0.57
C GLN A 46 0.26 6.13 0.08
N VAL A 47 0.90 7.09 -0.60
CA VAL A 47 0.22 8.26 -1.17
C VAL A 47 -0.80 7.84 -2.24
N ALA A 48 -0.43 6.92 -3.14
CA ALA A 48 -1.33 6.42 -4.18
C ALA A 48 -2.55 5.69 -3.57
N THR A 49 -2.32 4.87 -2.54
CA THR A 49 -3.37 4.13 -1.84
C THR A 49 -4.30 5.05 -1.05
N LEU A 50 -3.75 6.08 -0.39
CA LEU A 50 -4.55 7.09 0.30
C LEU A 50 -5.47 7.83 -0.67
N ARG A 51 -4.94 8.28 -1.81
CA ARG A 51 -5.74 8.91 -2.86
C ARG A 51 -6.86 7.99 -3.37
N ARG A 52 -6.55 6.72 -3.59
CA ARG A 52 -7.56 5.71 -3.97
C ARG A 52 -8.68 5.62 -2.95
N THR A 53 -8.34 5.56 -1.66
CA THR A 53 -9.34 5.48 -0.59
C THR A 53 -10.21 6.73 -0.54
N LEU A 54 -9.62 7.91 -0.69
CA LEU A 54 -10.35 9.17 -0.73
C LEU A 54 -11.29 9.27 -1.92
N GLU A 55 -10.87 8.83 -3.11
CA GLU A 55 -11.73 8.81 -4.29
C GLU A 55 -12.87 7.79 -4.16
N ALA A 56 -12.60 6.61 -3.61
CA ALA A 56 -13.64 5.63 -3.31
C ALA A 56 -14.67 6.20 -2.32
N SER A 57 -14.20 6.88 -1.27
CA SER A 57 -15.07 7.55 -0.30
C SER A 57 -15.85 8.74 -0.89
N ALA A 58 -15.31 9.41 -1.90
CA ALA A 58 -16.00 10.49 -2.60
C ALA A 58 -17.18 9.99 -3.47
N HIS A 59 -17.18 8.70 -3.84
CA HIS A 59 -18.28 8.06 -4.55
C HIS A 59 -19.33 7.42 -3.62
N ASP A 60 -19.04 7.34 -2.31
CA ASP A 60 -20.04 6.94 -1.33
C ASP A 60 -21.10 8.07 -1.22
N PRO A 61 -22.42 7.76 -1.07
CA PRO A 61 -23.48 8.75 -0.90
C PRO A 61 -23.41 9.51 0.45
N ALA A 62 -22.22 9.73 0.96
CA ALA A 62 -21.96 10.62 2.07
C ALA A 62 -22.55 12.00 1.79
N THR A 63 -23.15 12.61 2.79
CA THR A 63 -23.74 13.93 2.68
C THR A 63 -22.70 14.98 2.24
N PRO A 64 -23.13 16.06 1.58
CA PRO A 64 -22.22 17.15 1.21
C PRO A 64 -21.38 17.66 2.39
N GLU A 65 -21.96 17.68 3.59
CA GLU A 65 -21.29 18.09 4.83
C GLU A 65 -20.16 17.14 5.25
N GLU A 66 -20.35 15.83 5.06
CA GLU A 66 -19.32 14.83 5.35
C GLU A 66 -18.16 14.90 4.36
N LYS A 67 -18.45 15.20 3.10
CA LYS A 67 -17.43 15.42 2.06
C LYS A 67 -16.60 16.66 2.36
N GLU A 68 -17.23 17.75 2.77
CA GLU A 68 -16.55 18.99 3.13
C GLU A 68 -15.70 18.82 4.40
N ALA A 69 -16.19 18.08 5.39
CA ALA A 69 -15.44 17.73 6.59
C ALA A 69 -14.22 16.85 6.28
N ALA A 70 -14.36 15.87 5.39
CA ALA A 70 -13.25 15.02 4.95
C ALA A 70 -12.19 15.81 4.20
N LEU A 71 -12.59 16.71 3.29
CA LEU A 71 -11.68 17.60 2.57
C LEU A 71 -10.93 18.53 3.53
N ALA A 72 -11.63 19.14 4.50
CA ALA A 72 -11.02 19.99 5.50
C ALA A 72 -9.98 19.26 6.38
N LEU A 73 -10.20 17.96 6.62
CA LEU A 73 -9.27 17.10 7.35
C LEU A 73 -7.98 16.85 6.56
N VAL A 74 -8.12 16.53 5.27
CA VAL A 74 -6.98 16.29 4.36
C VAL A 74 -6.13 17.55 4.18
N GLU A 75 -6.76 18.71 4.17
CA GLU A 75 -6.08 20.01 4.07
C GLU A 75 -5.53 20.52 5.42
N GLY A 76 -5.63 19.73 6.49
CA GLY A 76 -5.16 20.10 7.82
C GLY A 76 -5.95 21.23 8.48
N ARG A 77 -7.11 21.61 7.92
CA ARG A 77 -7.98 22.69 8.40
C ARG A 77 -9.13 22.22 9.27
N GLY A 78 -9.33 20.91 9.41
CA GLY A 78 -10.46 20.33 10.11
C GLY A 78 -10.09 19.80 11.49
N ALA A 79 -10.94 20.05 12.50
CA ALA A 79 -10.91 19.34 13.76
C ALA A 79 -11.84 18.12 13.68
N VAL A 80 -11.34 16.93 14.00
CA VAL A 80 -12.19 15.73 14.11
C VAL A 80 -13.17 15.90 15.27
N ARG A 81 -14.40 16.28 14.99
CA ARG A 81 -15.49 16.16 15.96
C ARG A 81 -15.97 14.70 15.92
N VAL A 82 -15.39 13.87 16.75
CA VAL A 82 -15.93 12.53 17.00
C VAL A 82 -17.29 12.71 17.66
N ARG A 83 -18.36 12.50 16.90
CA ARG A 83 -19.70 12.40 17.47
C ARG A 83 -19.74 11.07 18.22
N PRO A 84 -19.94 11.07 19.55
CA PRO A 84 -20.07 9.79 20.25
C PRO A 84 -21.25 9.03 19.63
N ALA A 85 -20.96 7.86 19.07
CA ALA A 85 -22.02 7.00 18.58
C ALA A 85 -23.02 6.73 19.69
N PRO A 86 -24.35 6.74 19.40
CA PRO A 86 -25.33 6.36 20.39
C PRO A 86 -24.93 4.98 20.94
N ARG A 87 -24.77 4.88 22.26
CA ARG A 87 -24.51 3.61 22.92
C ARG A 87 -25.76 2.73 22.73
N VAL A 88 -25.79 1.96 21.66
CA VAL A 88 -26.72 0.85 21.52
C VAL A 88 -26.25 -0.18 22.56
N PRO A 89 -27.10 -0.58 23.53
CA PRO A 89 -26.75 -1.67 24.43
C PRO A 89 -26.51 -2.91 23.56
N LEU A 90 -25.25 -3.28 23.44
CA LEU A 90 -24.91 -4.56 22.80
C LEU A 90 -25.49 -5.66 23.69
N PRO A 91 -26.25 -6.62 23.12
CA PRO A 91 -26.62 -7.81 23.87
C PRO A 91 -25.35 -8.42 24.44
N SER A 92 -25.35 -8.76 25.71
CA SER A 92 -24.22 -9.41 26.35
C SER A 92 -23.80 -10.60 25.49
N PRO A 93 -22.56 -10.66 25.01
CA PRO A 93 -22.13 -11.82 24.25
C PRO A 93 -22.35 -13.07 25.11
N PRO A 94 -22.83 -14.18 24.52
CA PRO A 94 -22.93 -15.42 25.23
C PRO A 94 -21.56 -15.71 25.88
N ALA A 95 -21.59 -16.15 27.12
CA ALA A 95 -20.34 -16.52 27.82
C ALA A 95 -19.71 -17.69 27.04
N LEU A 96 -18.70 -17.36 26.22
CA LEU A 96 -17.92 -18.37 25.52
C LEU A 96 -17.14 -19.15 26.55
N SER A 97 -17.29 -20.47 26.57
CA SER A 97 -16.48 -21.34 27.40
C SER A 97 -15.02 -21.32 26.89
N PRO A 98 -14.03 -21.59 27.77
CA PRO A 98 -12.65 -21.72 27.30
C PRO A 98 -12.47 -22.75 26.17
N GLU A 99 -13.36 -23.73 26.08
CA GLU A 99 -13.37 -24.76 25.04
C GLU A 99 -13.89 -24.22 23.70
N ASP A 100 -14.80 -23.24 23.71
CA ASP A 100 -15.28 -22.55 22.49
C ASP A 100 -14.18 -21.64 21.91
N LEU A 101 -13.25 -21.19 22.74
CA LEU A 101 -12.08 -20.42 22.32
C LEU A 101 -10.94 -21.31 21.81
N ALA A 102 -10.97 -22.61 22.17
CA ALA A 102 -10.03 -23.65 21.72
C ALA A 102 -10.50 -24.36 20.44
N GLY A 103 -11.50 -23.85 19.74
CA GLY A 103 -11.90 -24.36 18.41
C GLY A 103 -10.69 -24.53 17.51
N PRO A 104 -10.72 -25.48 16.53
CA PRO A 104 -9.59 -25.78 15.65
C PRO A 104 -9.14 -24.48 15.04
N GLY A 105 -7.95 -24.05 15.43
CA GLY A 105 -7.44 -22.70 15.31
C GLY A 105 -8.00 -21.98 14.09
N VAL A 106 -8.58 -20.82 14.29
CA VAL A 106 -8.67 -19.82 13.26
C VAL A 106 -7.21 -19.53 12.92
N GLY A 107 -6.63 -20.46 12.17
CA GLY A 107 -5.28 -20.33 11.67
C GLY A 107 -5.20 -18.95 11.08
N ASP A 108 -4.18 -18.22 11.44
CA ASP A 108 -3.93 -16.86 10.98
C ASP A 108 -4.05 -16.86 9.44
N ARG A 109 -5.30 -16.65 8.96
CA ARG A 109 -5.65 -16.66 7.52
C ARG A 109 -5.22 -15.34 6.88
N ARG A 110 -4.05 -14.84 7.30
CA ARG A 110 -3.43 -13.78 6.54
C ARG A 110 -3.14 -14.33 5.15
N PRO A 111 -3.63 -13.70 4.10
CA PRO A 111 -3.29 -14.12 2.75
C PRO A 111 -1.77 -14.20 2.64
N ALA A 112 -1.29 -15.23 1.97
CA ALA A 112 0.15 -15.41 1.77
C ALA A 112 0.74 -14.17 1.08
N PRO A 113 1.94 -13.74 1.46
CA PRO A 113 2.58 -12.62 0.81
C PRO A 113 2.84 -12.93 -0.67
N LEU A 114 2.51 -12.00 -1.54
CA LEU A 114 2.86 -12.04 -2.94
C LEU A 114 4.33 -11.63 -3.08
N ARG A 115 5.13 -12.49 -3.69
CA ARG A 115 6.55 -12.22 -3.92
C ARG A 115 6.79 -12.10 -5.41
N GLY A 116 7.44 -11.02 -5.82
CA GLY A 116 7.86 -10.80 -7.20
C GLY A 116 9.31 -10.41 -7.28
N THR A 117 9.97 -10.89 -8.29
CA THR A 117 11.40 -10.69 -8.54
C THR A 117 11.56 -10.11 -9.94
N SER A 118 12.46 -9.14 -10.11
CA SER A 118 12.87 -8.67 -11.43
C SER A 118 13.53 -9.79 -12.23
N ARG A 119 13.56 -9.66 -13.57
CA ARG A 119 14.06 -10.69 -14.48
C ARG A 119 15.48 -11.16 -14.11
N ASP A 120 16.35 -10.23 -13.83
CA ASP A 120 17.75 -10.49 -13.57
C ASP A 120 18.06 -10.63 -12.06
N ARG A 121 17.01 -10.65 -11.22
CA ARG A 121 17.05 -10.85 -9.77
C ARG A 121 17.76 -9.75 -8.98
N GLU A 122 17.83 -8.54 -9.52
CA GLU A 122 18.41 -7.39 -8.82
C GLU A 122 17.47 -6.79 -7.78
N LEU A 123 16.16 -7.09 -7.91
CA LEU A 123 15.14 -6.47 -7.09
C LEU A 123 14.02 -7.46 -6.76
N ASP A 124 13.70 -7.58 -5.47
CA ASP A 124 12.61 -8.38 -4.93
C ASP A 124 11.57 -7.48 -4.26
N VAL A 125 10.29 -7.74 -4.54
CA VAL A 125 9.14 -7.06 -3.93
C VAL A 125 8.29 -8.04 -3.16
N VAL A 126 7.86 -7.66 -1.97
CA VAL A 126 6.84 -8.38 -1.19
C VAL A 126 5.63 -7.48 -1.02
N ALA A 127 4.48 -8.00 -1.39
CA ALA A 127 3.20 -7.33 -1.23
C ALA A 127 2.19 -8.25 -0.53
N HIS A 128 1.18 -7.67 0.11
CA HIS A 128 0.07 -8.39 0.73
C HIS A 128 -1.24 -7.91 0.14
N PHE A 129 -2.04 -8.80 -0.39
CA PHE A 129 -3.39 -8.45 -0.83
C PHE A 129 -4.38 -8.54 0.35
N PRO A 130 -5.26 -7.56 0.59
CA PRO A 130 -5.39 -6.25 -0.04
C PRO A 130 -4.55 -5.14 0.64
N ALA A 131 -3.68 -5.50 1.57
CA ALA A 131 -2.97 -4.54 2.43
C ALA A 131 -1.84 -3.78 1.69
N GLY A 132 -1.43 -4.24 0.51
CA GLY A 132 -0.51 -3.53 -0.36
C GLY A 132 0.97 -3.87 -0.16
N PHE A 133 1.84 -2.95 -0.54
CA PHE A 133 3.28 -3.09 -0.48
C PHE A 133 3.77 -3.31 0.96
N SER A 134 4.70 -4.24 1.14
CA SER A 134 5.27 -4.61 2.44
C SER A 134 6.76 -4.32 2.53
N SER A 135 7.54 -4.80 1.57
CA SER A 135 8.98 -4.59 1.55
C SER A 135 9.55 -4.66 0.13
N LEU A 136 10.73 -4.10 -0.01
CA LEU A 136 11.54 -4.16 -1.21
C LEU A 136 12.99 -4.43 -0.80
N GLU A 137 13.61 -5.35 -1.50
CA GLU A 137 15.04 -5.63 -1.38
C GLU A 137 15.68 -5.43 -2.75
N ALA A 138 16.83 -4.77 -2.81
CA ALA A 138 17.57 -4.53 -4.04
C ALA A 138 19.03 -4.89 -3.84
N ASP A 139 19.66 -5.40 -4.90
CA ASP A 139 21.11 -5.63 -4.90
C ASP A 139 21.85 -4.29 -4.87
N ALA A 140 22.66 -4.07 -3.84
CA ALA A 140 23.36 -2.81 -3.62
C ALA A 140 24.43 -2.54 -4.70
N ALA A 141 25.08 -3.59 -5.21
CA ALA A 141 26.12 -3.44 -6.22
C ALA A 141 25.51 -3.00 -7.55
N TRP A 142 24.41 -3.65 -7.96
CA TRP A 142 23.65 -3.25 -9.13
C TRP A 142 23.12 -1.83 -8.98
N LEU A 143 22.45 -1.51 -7.87
CA LEU A 143 21.80 -0.23 -7.64
C LEU A 143 22.79 0.94 -7.66
N SER A 144 24.04 0.71 -7.26
CA SER A 144 25.10 1.73 -7.28
C SER A 144 25.38 2.28 -8.68
N SER A 145 25.16 1.48 -9.73
CA SER A 145 25.43 1.83 -11.14
C SER A 145 24.17 1.90 -12.01
N ALA A 146 23.00 1.47 -11.53
CA ALA A 146 21.77 1.45 -12.27
C ALA A 146 21.33 2.85 -12.71
N SER A 147 20.78 2.98 -13.91
CA SER A 147 20.12 4.19 -14.37
C SER A 147 18.67 4.27 -13.86
N ALA A 148 18.02 5.44 -14.02
CA ALA A 148 16.62 5.60 -13.68
C ALA A 148 15.71 4.61 -14.45
N ASP A 149 16.07 4.35 -15.70
CA ASP A 149 15.32 3.40 -16.53
C ASP A 149 15.52 1.96 -16.06
N ASP A 150 16.72 1.56 -15.65
CA ASP A 150 16.99 0.22 -15.13
C ASP A 150 16.18 -0.02 -13.86
N VAL A 151 16.18 0.93 -12.90
CA VAL A 151 15.41 0.85 -11.67
C VAL A 151 13.90 0.81 -11.98
N ARG A 152 13.43 1.64 -12.91
CA ARG A 152 12.03 1.64 -13.34
C ARG A 152 11.60 0.29 -13.91
N TYR A 153 12.40 -0.29 -14.80
CA TYR A 153 12.08 -1.58 -15.42
C TYR A 153 12.10 -2.71 -14.38
N ALA A 154 13.12 -2.77 -13.53
CA ALA A 154 13.23 -3.79 -12.48
C ALA A 154 12.05 -3.73 -11.51
N LEU A 155 11.64 -2.53 -11.07
CA LEU A 155 10.44 -2.34 -10.23
C LEU A 155 9.17 -2.83 -10.93
N LYS A 156 8.96 -2.43 -12.19
CA LYS A 156 7.78 -2.84 -12.95
C LYS A 156 7.71 -4.36 -13.12
N GLU A 157 8.82 -5.01 -13.44
CA GLU A 157 8.89 -6.47 -13.59
C GLU A 157 8.65 -7.18 -12.25
N ALA A 158 9.22 -6.70 -11.16
CA ALA A 158 9.04 -7.29 -9.85
C ALA A 158 7.58 -7.20 -9.38
N PHE A 159 6.92 -6.06 -9.55
CA PHE A 159 5.49 -5.93 -9.26
C PHE A 159 4.65 -6.84 -10.17
N ALA A 160 4.87 -6.84 -11.47
CA ALA A 160 4.16 -7.72 -12.40
C ALA A 160 4.36 -9.20 -12.04
N SER A 161 5.58 -9.61 -11.68
CA SER A 161 5.89 -10.98 -11.23
C SER A 161 5.16 -11.35 -9.93
N ALA A 162 5.03 -10.41 -8.98
CA ALA A 162 4.27 -10.64 -7.74
C ALA A 162 2.79 -10.93 -8.04
N TYR A 163 2.21 -10.18 -8.97
CA TYR A 163 0.79 -10.28 -9.30
C TYR A 163 0.45 -11.53 -10.10
N THR A 164 1.27 -11.92 -11.07
CA THR A 164 1.03 -13.15 -11.85
C THR A 164 1.15 -14.42 -11.00
N ARG A 165 1.91 -14.42 -9.93
CA ARG A 165 2.01 -15.55 -9.00
C ARG A 165 0.86 -15.63 -8.00
N GLY A 166 0.04 -14.58 -7.90
CA GLY A 166 -1.13 -14.51 -7.02
C GLY A 166 -2.46 -14.86 -7.72
N GLU A 167 -2.46 -15.17 -9.00
CA GLU A 167 -3.65 -15.65 -9.72
C GLU A 167 -3.92 -17.13 -9.34
N TRP A 168 -4.92 -17.31 -8.46
CA TRP A 168 -5.47 -18.62 -8.04
C TRP A 168 -6.92 -18.76 -8.47
#